data_56a7e3400ff9ebb6af7cc0bb548f2e5a
#
_entry.id   56a7e3400ff9ebb6af7cc0bb548f2e5a
#
_cell.length_a   1.000
_cell.length_b   1.000
_cell.length_c   1.000
_cell.angle_alpha   90.00
_cell.angle_beta   90.00
_cell.angle_gamma   90.00
#
_symmetry.space_group_name_H-M   'P 1'
#
loop_
_entity.id
_entity.type
_entity.pdbx_description
1 polymer ?
#
loop_
_entity_poly.entity_id
_entity_poly.type
_entity_poly.pdbx_seq_one_letter_code
_entity_poly.pdbx_strand_id
1 'polypeptide(L)'
;MISCRIVIQDEVNVKVENLPVEYRRKIANKLKFQVPYARYLPQYKLGRWDGNISFFGIGGSGYVNHMDVIVNTLVDAGIEIAEIKDNRVKHDLTFNTIDENYWQGKTWPKGHPAEGEPIVLRDYQVEVVNKFIENPQCLQEVATGAGKTIITATLSHLCEKLGRTVVIVPNKSLVTQTEEDYVNCGLDVGVYFGDRKELGKTHTICTWQSLNILDKKTKAVSYTHLTLPTTPYV
;
A
#
# COMPACT_ATOMS: atom_id res chain seq x y z
N MET A 1 2.79 3.05 -39.10
CA MET A 1 2.48 2.24 -37.90
C MET A 1 2.31 3.22 -36.76
N ILE A 2 1.26 3.11 -35.93
CA ILE A 2 1.07 4.00 -34.80
C ILE A 2 1.94 3.48 -33.67
N SER A 3 2.78 4.34 -33.09
CA SER A 3 3.63 4.01 -31.95
C SER A 3 3.30 4.86 -30.74
N CYS A 4 3.51 4.33 -29.57
CA CYS A 4 3.34 5.04 -28.30
C CYS A 4 4.54 4.82 -27.37
N ARG A 5 4.61 5.62 -26.33
CA ARG A 5 5.61 5.53 -25.27
C ARG A 5 4.90 5.36 -23.94
N ILE A 6 5.41 4.47 -23.12
CA ILE A 6 4.91 4.26 -21.75
C ILE A 6 5.96 4.83 -20.79
N VAL A 7 5.53 5.71 -19.90
CA VAL A 7 6.39 6.31 -18.86
C VAL A 7 5.84 5.92 -17.50
N ILE A 8 6.55 5.08 -16.77
CA ILE A 8 6.30 4.81 -15.35
C ILE A 8 6.87 6.01 -14.60
N GLN A 9 6.00 6.82 -14.02
CA GLN A 9 6.36 8.10 -13.40
C GLN A 9 6.87 7.91 -11.97
N ASP A 10 6.18 7.05 -11.23
CA ASP A 10 6.45 6.67 -9.84
C ASP A 10 5.86 5.29 -9.56
N GLU A 11 5.86 4.84 -8.31
CA GLU A 11 5.37 3.52 -7.87
C GLU A 11 3.88 3.30 -8.12
N VAL A 12 3.14 4.37 -8.37
CA VAL A 12 1.68 4.34 -8.53
C VAL A 12 1.26 4.70 -9.95
N ASN A 13 1.91 5.69 -10.56
CA ASN A 13 1.41 6.36 -11.76
C ASN A 13 2.18 5.95 -13.02
N VAL A 14 1.42 5.72 -14.09
CA VAL A 14 1.92 5.50 -15.44
C VAL A 14 1.28 6.50 -16.41
N LYS A 15 2.04 6.91 -17.40
CA LYS A 15 1.60 7.77 -18.49
C LYS A 15 1.84 7.09 -19.83
N VAL A 16 0.81 7.01 -20.68
CA VAL A 16 0.94 6.59 -22.07
C VAL A 16 0.94 7.83 -22.94
N GLU A 17 2.06 8.09 -23.57
CA GLU A 17 2.31 9.25 -24.42
C GLU A 17 2.18 8.89 -25.90
N ASN A 18 1.93 9.88 -26.74
CA ASN A 18 1.83 9.76 -28.22
C ASN A 18 0.77 8.76 -28.70
N LEU A 19 -0.23 8.44 -27.85
CA LEU A 19 -1.32 7.54 -28.21
C LEU A 19 -2.54 8.37 -28.67
N PRO A 20 -3.17 8.05 -29.82
CA PRO A 20 -4.40 8.69 -30.26
C PRO A 20 -5.55 8.50 -29.27
N VAL A 21 -6.46 9.49 -29.19
CA VAL A 21 -7.56 9.52 -28.19
C VAL A 21 -8.48 8.30 -28.29
N GLU A 22 -8.70 7.76 -29.47
CA GLU A 22 -9.53 6.57 -29.68
C GLU A 22 -9.01 5.34 -28.92
N TYR A 23 -7.69 5.12 -28.92
CA TYR A 23 -7.07 4.02 -28.20
C TYR A 23 -7.02 4.29 -26.68
N ARG A 24 -6.82 5.56 -26.28
CA ARG A 24 -6.95 5.94 -24.85
C ARG A 24 -8.36 5.65 -24.32
N ARG A 25 -9.40 5.89 -25.14
CA ARG A 25 -10.79 5.55 -24.79
C ARG A 25 -10.98 4.03 -24.66
N LYS A 26 -10.35 3.23 -25.54
CA LYS A 26 -10.41 1.75 -25.45
C LYS A 26 -9.82 1.27 -24.11
N ILE A 27 -8.65 1.77 -23.72
CA ILE A 27 -8.02 1.44 -22.43
C ILE A 27 -8.91 1.90 -21.28
N ALA A 28 -9.39 3.15 -21.32
CA ALA A 28 -10.26 3.70 -20.27
C ALA A 28 -11.54 2.87 -20.08
N ASN A 29 -12.13 2.37 -21.17
CA ASN A 29 -13.33 1.53 -21.10
C ASN A 29 -13.03 0.15 -20.52
N LYS A 30 -11.87 -0.46 -20.82
CA LYS A 30 -11.45 -1.73 -20.21
C LYS A 30 -11.15 -1.58 -18.71
N LEU A 31 -10.66 -0.41 -18.29
CA LEU A 31 -10.31 -0.09 -16.91
C LEU A 31 -11.41 0.74 -16.21
N LYS A 32 -12.65 0.57 -16.63
CA LYS A 32 -13.81 1.22 -16.04
C LYS A 32 -14.54 0.25 -15.13
N PHE A 33 -14.77 0.67 -13.89
CA PHE A 33 -15.47 -0.11 -12.88
C PHE A 33 -16.78 0.58 -12.51
N GLN A 34 -17.89 -0.15 -12.62
CA GLN A 34 -19.19 0.35 -12.16
C GLN A 34 -19.32 0.14 -10.64
N VAL A 35 -19.56 1.22 -9.91
CA VAL A 35 -19.77 1.16 -8.47
C VAL A 35 -21.14 0.52 -8.18
N PRO A 36 -21.21 -0.63 -7.47
CA PRO A 36 -22.46 -1.39 -7.30
C PRO A 36 -23.58 -0.60 -6.64
N TYR A 37 -23.23 0.31 -5.72
CA TYR A 37 -24.19 1.17 -4.99
C TYR A 37 -24.33 2.57 -5.58
N ALA A 38 -23.80 2.85 -6.76
CA ALA A 38 -23.85 4.18 -7.41
C ALA A 38 -25.26 4.74 -7.47
N ARG A 39 -26.25 3.92 -7.78
CA ARG A 39 -27.67 4.31 -7.89
C ARG A 39 -28.27 4.95 -6.63
N TYR A 40 -27.66 4.72 -5.48
CA TYR A 40 -28.11 5.31 -4.21
C TYR A 40 -27.46 6.65 -3.89
N LEU A 41 -26.39 7.00 -4.59
CA LEU A 41 -25.62 8.21 -4.34
C LEU A 41 -26.30 9.44 -5.00
N PRO A 42 -26.32 10.59 -4.29
CA PRO A 42 -26.93 11.81 -4.82
C PRO A 42 -26.36 12.27 -6.16
N GLN A 43 -25.06 12.13 -6.36
CA GLN A 43 -24.37 12.52 -7.59
C GLN A 43 -24.86 11.72 -8.81
N TYR A 44 -25.12 10.42 -8.64
CA TYR A 44 -25.71 9.59 -9.70
C TYR A 44 -27.16 9.99 -9.97
N LYS A 45 -27.97 10.16 -8.93
CA LYS A 45 -29.40 10.56 -9.07
C LYS A 45 -29.56 11.91 -9.75
N LEU A 46 -28.62 12.82 -9.53
CA LEU A 46 -28.60 14.16 -10.15
C LEU A 46 -27.97 14.17 -11.57
N GLY A 47 -27.56 13.01 -12.10
CA GLY A 47 -26.92 12.90 -13.40
C GLY A 47 -25.53 13.55 -13.49
N ARG A 48 -24.92 13.88 -12.35
CA ARG A 48 -23.58 14.50 -12.31
C ARG A 48 -22.44 13.51 -12.41
N TRP A 49 -22.75 12.24 -12.29
CA TRP A 49 -21.80 11.14 -12.34
C TRP A 49 -22.49 9.91 -12.93
N ASP A 50 -21.78 9.16 -13.79
CA ASP A 50 -22.31 7.98 -14.49
C ASP A 50 -22.23 6.67 -13.68
N GLY A 51 -21.82 6.75 -12.41
CA GLY A 51 -21.68 5.59 -11.53
C GLY A 51 -20.42 4.77 -11.77
N ASN A 52 -19.51 5.24 -12.62
CA ASN A 52 -18.28 4.53 -12.93
C ASN A 52 -17.06 5.24 -12.39
N ILE A 53 -16.05 4.44 -12.02
CA ILE A 53 -14.70 4.88 -11.72
C ILE A 53 -13.81 4.40 -12.87
N SER A 54 -13.04 5.31 -13.46
CA SER A 54 -12.05 4.95 -14.48
C SER A 54 -10.66 5.00 -13.89
N PHE A 55 -9.91 3.91 -14.03
CA PHE A 55 -8.51 3.81 -13.60
C PHE A 55 -7.52 4.24 -14.69
N PHE A 56 -8.04 4.70 -15.84
CA PHE A 56 -7.24 5.29 -16.90
C PHE A 56 -7.93 6.54 -17.46
N GLY A 57 -7.21 7.64 -17.46
CA GLY A 57 -7.72 8.92 -17.95
C GLY A 57 -7.54 9.08 -19.46
N ILE A 58 -8.45 9.83 -20.12
CA ILE A 58 -8.36 10.17 -21.53
C ILE A 58 -7.07 10.96 -21.85
N GLY A 59 -6.48 11.63 -20.85
CA GLY A 59 -5.15 12.24 -20.94
C GLY A 59 -3.99 11.24 -21.07
N GLY A 60 -4.25 9.93 -20.94
CA GLY A 60 -3.23 8.88 -21.01
C GLY A 60 -2.59 8.52 -19.67
N SER A 61 -3.10 9.04 -18.55
CA SER A 61 -2.62 8.70 -17.21
C SER A 61 -3.38 7.51 -16.65
N GLY A 62 -2.70 6.60 -15.98
CA GLY A 62 -3.24 5.42 -15.34
C GLY A 62 -2.37 4.98 -14.16
N TYR A 63 -2.62 3.77 -13.70
CA TYR A 63 -1.89 3.18 -12.56
C TYR A 63 -1.00 2.03 -13.01
N VAL A 64 0.18 1.92 -12.40
CA VAL A 64 1.18 0.86 -12.69
C VAL A 64 0.58 -0.54 -12.51
N ASN A 65 -0.30 -0.74 -11.53
CA ASN A 65 -0.96 -2.03 -11.27
C ASN A 65 -1.88 -2.50 -12.42
N HIS A 66 -2.19 -1.62 -13.36
CA HIS A 66 -2.98 -1.96 -14.56
C HIS A 66 -2.11 -2.05 -15.82
N MET A 67 -0.78 -2.13 -15.67
CA MET A 67 0.15 -2.16 -16.80
C MET A 67 -0.17 -3.31 -17.76
N ASP A 68 -0.49 -4.50 -17.25
CA ASP A 68 -0.82 -5.66 -18.08
C ASP A 68 -2.02 -5.39 -18.98
N VAL A 69 -3.08 -4.78 -18.44
CA VAL A 69 -4.28 -4.43 -19.23
C VAL A 69 -3.96 -3.36 -20.26
N ILE A 70 -3.12 -2.37 -19.89
CA ILE A 70 -2.69 -1.32 -20.80
C ILE A 70 -1.90 -1.92 -21.96
N VAL A 71 -0.85 -2.69 -21.67
CA VAL A 71 0.03 -3.31 -22.67
C VAL A 71 -0.75 -4.25 -23.58
N ASN A 72 -1.54 -5.18 -23.01
CA ASN A 72 -2.34 -6.11 -23.80
C ASN A 72 -3.32 -5.37 -24.73
N THR A 73 -3.93 -4.27 -24.25
CA THR A 73 -4.84 -3.47 -25.09
C THR A 73 -4.14 -2.80 -26.25
N LEU A 74 -2.91 -2.35 -26.06
CA LEU A 74 -2.09 -1.76 -27.11
C LEU A 74 -1.65 -2.80 -28.13
N VAL A 75 -1.19 -3.96 -27.68
CA VAL A 75 -0.78 -5.10 -28.53
C VAL A 75 -1.97 -5.60 -29.36
N ASP A 76 -3.14 -5.83 -28.75
CA ASP A 76 -4.37 -6.24 -29.42
C ASP A 76 -4.82 -5.24 -30.51
N ALA A 77 -4.50 -3.97 -30.31
CA ALA A 77 -4.81 -2.90 -31.26
C ALA A 77 -3.74 -2.69 -32.34
N GLY A 78 -2.67 -3.47 -32.35
CA GLY A 78 -1.56 -3.36 -33.29
C GLY A 78 -0.73 -2.07 -33.12
N ILE A 79 -0.70 -1.53 -31.89
CA ILE A 79 0.08 -0.35 -31.54
C ILE A 79 1.46 -0.79 -31.12
N GLU A 80 2.48 -0.20 -31.70
CA GLU A 80 3.88 -0.42 -31.32
C GLU A 80 4.21 0.34 -30.03
N ILE A 81 4.80 -0.33 -29.06
CA ILE A 81 5.36 0.29 -27.87
C ILE A 81 6.82 0.59 -28.17
N ALA A 82 7.10 1.84 -28.58
CA ALA A 82 8.43 2.25 -28.99
C ALA A 82 9.41 2.29 -27.80
N GLU A 83 8.94 2.65 -26.61
CA GLU A 83 9.76 2.76 -25.40
C GLU A 83 8.92 2.56 -24.14
N ILE A 84 9.50 1.88 -23.16
CA ILE A 84 9.02 1.89 -21.78
C ILE A 84 10.09 2.55 -20.93
N LYS A 85 9.83 3.78 -20.47
CA LYS A 85 10.71 4.52 -19.58
C LYS A 85 10.28 4.37 -18.14
N ASP A 86 11.14 3.84 -17.28
CA ASP A 86 10.91 3.71 -15.86
C ASP A 86 11.69 4.81 -15.11
N ASN A 87 10.96 5.75 -14.52
CA ASN A 87 11.51 6.86 -13.73
C ASN A 87 11.55 6.58 -12.23
N ARG A 88 11.13 5.39 -11.79
CA ARG A 88 11.13 5.04 -10.37
C ARG A 88 12.56 4.98 -9.82
N VAL A 89 12.68 5.38 -8.58
CA VAL A 89 13.92 5.16 -7.82
C VAL A 89 14.00 3.68 -7.50
N LYS A 90 15.01 3.00 -8.02
CA LYS A 90 15.24 1.59 -7.72
C LYS A 90 15.86 1.47 -6.33
N HIS A 91 15.10 0.92 -5.39
CA HIS A 91 15.60 0.53 -4.08
C HIS A 91 15.99 -0.95 -4.10
N ASP A 92 17.05 -1.28 -3.39
CA ASP A 92 17.36 -2.68 -3.12
C ASP A 92 16.39 -3.22 -2.06
N LEU A 93 15.37 -3.92 -2.52
CA LEU A 93 14.35 -4.56 -1.69
C LEU A 93 14.69 -6.03 -1.40
N THR A 94 15.95 -6.41 -1.54
CA THR A 94 16.40 -7.77 -1.24
C THR A 94 16.39 -8.00 0.27
N PHE A 95 15.58 -8.92 0.73
CA PHE A 95 15.49 -9.35 2.11
C PHE A 95 15.82 -10.85 2.21
N ASN A 96 16.38 -11.24 3.33
CA ASN A 96 16.49 -12.66 3.66
C ASN A 96 15.13 -13.17 4.13
N THR A 97 14.79 -14.41 3.77
CA THR A 97 13.62 -15.10 4.32
C THR A 97 13.74 -15.21 5.82
N ILE A 98 12.61 -15.16 6.50
CA ILE A 98 12.54 -15.32 7.96
C ILE A 98 12.00 -16.70 8.32
N ASP A 99 12.25 -17.10 9.55
CA ASP A 99 11.67 -18.27 10.21
C ASP A 99 10.87 -17.88 11.46
N GLU A 100 10.34 -18.86 12.15
CA GLU A 100 9.57 -18.71 13.39
C GLU A 100 10.33 -18.03 14.52
N ASN A 101 11.67 -18.13 14.52
CA ASN A 101 12.56 -17.59 15.55
C ASN A 101 13.06 -16.17 15.22
N TYR A 102 12.43 -15.48 14.30
CA TYR A 102 12.82 -14.12 13.88
C TYR A 102 13.03 -13.17 15.07
N TRP A 103 12.21 -13.27 16.10
CA TRP A 103 12.28 -12.48 17.32
C TRP A 103 13.11 -13.15 18.43
N GLN A 104 14.05 -14.03 18.09
CA GLN A 104 14.90 -14.72 19.07
C GLN A 104 15.49 -13.73 20.09
N GLY A 105 15.36 -14.08 21.39
CA GLY A 105 15.82 -13.25 22.50
C GLY A 105 14.81 -12.18 22.97
N LYS A 106 13.65 -12.06 22.31
CA LYS A 106 12.54 -11.24 22.78
C LYS A 106 11.48 -12.11 23.45
N THR A 107 10.86 -11.56 24.49
CA THR A 107 9.78 -12.20 25.24
C THR A 107 8.53 -11.33 25.20
N TRP A 108 7.37 -11.96 25.34
CA TRP A 108 6.12 -11.24 25.46
C TRP A 108 6.12 -10.36 26.70
N PRO A 109 5.64 -9.11 26.58
CA PRO A 109 5.71 -8.13 27.66
C PRO A 109 4.68 -8.42 28.75
N LYS A 110 4.85 -7.68 29.85
CA LYS A 110 3.91 -7.70 30.97
C LYS A 110 2.49 -7.34 30.53
N GLY A 111 1.53 -8.12 30.96
CA GLY A 111 0.11 -7.96 30.60
C GLY A 111 -0.32 -8.72 29.34
N HIS A 112 0.59 -9.33 28.59
CA HIS A 112 0.25 -10.23 27.51
C HIS A 112 -0.12 -11.64 28.05
N PRO A 113 -1.09 -12.38 27.45
CA PRO A 113 -1.46 -13.74 27.91
C PRO A 113 -0.30 -14.73 27.96
N ALA A 114 0.74 -14.54 27.17
CA ALA A 114 1.98 -15.32 27.16
C ALA A 114 3.16 -14.54 27.78
N GLU A 115 2.91 -13.71 28.80
CA GLU A 115 3.93 -12.88 29.47
C GLU A 115 5.17 -13.71 29.85
N GLY A 116 6.34 -13.22 29.45
CA GLY A 116 7.63 -13.84 29.76
C GLY A 116 8.01 -15.01 28.84
N GLU A 117 7.11 -15.51 28.01
CA GLU A 117 7.46 -16.53 27.02
C GLU A 117 8.15 -15.92 25.79
N PRO A 118 9.02 -16.68 25.10
CA PRO A 118 9.65 -16.21 23.85
C PRO A 118 8.62 -15.84 22.79
N ILE A 119 8.91 -14.78 22.04
CA ILE A 119 8.10 -14.44 20.87
C ILE A 119 8.49 -15.36 19.73
N VAL A 120 7.60 -16.30 19.39
CA VAL A 120 7.75 -17.23 18.28
C VAL A 120 6.64 -16.95 17.28
N LEU A 121 7.01 -16.73 16.01
CA LEU A 121 6.03 -16.53 14.94
C LEU A 121 5.36 -17.86 14.58
N ARG A 122 4.07 -17.80 14.29
CA ARG A 122 3.34 -18.96 13.78
C ARG A 122 3.69 -19.18 12.30
N ASP A 123 3.56 -20.40 11.82
CA ASP A 123 3.86 -20.82 10.46
C ASP A 123 3.26 -19.88 9.39
N TYR A 124 1.96 -19.59 9.49
CA TYR A 124 1.27 -18.69 8.57
C TYR A 124 1.74 -17.23 8.69
N GLN A 125 2.21 -16.78 9.87
CA GLN A 125 2.79 -15.43 10.02
C GLN A 125 4.12 -15.33 9.30
N VAL A 126 4.93 -16.36 9.38
CA VAL A 126 6.18 -16.49 8.61
C VAL A 126 5.89 -16.50 7.12
N GLU A 127 4.90 -17.28 6.68
CA GLU A 127 4.48 -17.34 5.28
C GLU A 127 4.06 -15.96 4.75
N VAL A 128 3.24 -15.22 5.49
CA VAL A 128 2.77 -13.88 5.13
C VAL A 128 3.94 -12.91 4.98
N VAL A 129 4.91 -12.93 5.90
CA VAL A 129 6.10 -12.07 5.82
C VAL A 129 6.98 -12.48 4.63
N ASN A 130 7.20 -13.77 4.41
CA ASN A 130 8.01 -14.24 3.29
C ASN A 130 7.36 -13.94 1.93
N LYS A 131 6.03 -13.96 1.82
CA LYS A 131 5.32 -13.48 0.62
C LYS A 131 5.52 -11.98 0.34
N PHE A 132 5.61 -11.16 1.40
CA PHE A 132 6.01 -9.75 1.22
C PHE A 132 7.45 -9.64 0.73
N ILE A 133 8.36 -10.47 1.24
CA ILE A 133 9.77 -10.48 0.79
C ILE A 133 9.87 -10.80 -0.70
N GLU A 134 9.07 -11.74 -1.20
CA GLU A 134 9.00 -12.09 -2.62
C GLU A 134 8.38 -10.98 -3.46
N ASN A 135 7.37 -10.30 -2.93
CA ASN A 135 6.67 -9.20 -3.61
C ASN A 135 6.31 -8.09 -2.62
N PRO A 136 7.21 -7.12 -2.40
CA PRO A 136 6.99 -6.02 -1.45
C PRO A 136 5.78 -5.13 -1.74
N GLN A 137 5.24 -5.20 -2.96
CA GLN A 137 4.02 -4.49 -3.34
C GLN A 137 2.84 -5.46 -3.47
N CYS A 138 2.33 -5.93 -2.35
CA CYS A 138 1.26 -6.92 -2.31
C CYS A 138 0.10 -6.52 -1.40
N LEU A 139 -1.08 -7.08 -1.68
CA LEU A 139 -2.24 -7.08 -0.78
C LEU A 139 -2.33 -8.45 -0.12
N GLN A 140 -2.39 -8.47 1.20
CA GLN A 140 -2.48 -9.70 1.99
C GLN A 140 -3.76 -9.71 2.82
N GLU A 141 -4.56 -10.75 2.65
CA GLU A 141 -5.76 -10.97 3.44
C GLU A 141 -5.42 -11.90 4.62
N VAL A 142 -5.53 -11.35 5.82
CA VAL A 142 -5.21 -12.06 7.07
C VAL A 142 -6.39 -12.00 8.01
N ALA A 143 -6.85 -13.16 8.52
CA ALA A 143 -8.02 -13.28 9.36
C ALA A 143 -7.93 -12.43 10.64
N THR A 144 -9.08 -12.07 11.21
CA THR A 144 -9.15 -11.41 12.52
C THR A 144 -8.61 -12.35 13.59
N GLY A 145 -7.81 -11.83 14.53
CA GLY A 145 -7.19 -12.65 15.59
C GLY A 145 -5.92 -13.40 15.17
N ALA A 146 -5.52 -13.35 13.90
CA ALA A 146 -4.30 -14.03 13.42
C ALA A 146 -2.98 -13.30 13.78
N GLY A 147 -3.03 -12.25 14.61
CA GLY A 147 -1.84 -11.52 15.02
C GLY A 147 -1.29 -10.58 13.93
N LYS A 148 -2.18 -9.84 13.25
CA LYS A 148 -1.76 -8.85 12.23
C LYS A 148 -0.70 -7.89 12.74
N THR A 149 -0.78 -7.49 14.00
CA THR A 149 0.14 -6.50 14.57
C THR A 149 1.57 -7.03 14.64
N ILE A 150 1.76 -8.30 15.07
CA ILE A 150 3.12 -8.89 15.08
C ILE A 150 3.68 -9.07 13.66
N ILE A 151 2.82 -9.43 12.69
CA ILE A 151 3.21 -9.49 11.27
C ILE A 151 3.67 -8.11 10.82
N THR A 152 2.90 -7.06 11.10
CA THR A 152 3.23 -5.68 10.70
C THR A 152 4.47 -5.17 11.41
N ALA A 153 4.64 -5.48 12.70
CA ALA A 153 5.86 -5.15 13.45
C ALA A 153 7.09 -5.83 12.84
N THR A 154 6.96 -7.11 12.44
CA THR A 154 8.03 -7.86 11.77
C THR A 154 8.39 -7.22 10.41
N LEU A 155 7.40 -6.86 9.60
CA LEU A 155 7.60 -6.17 8.34
C LEU A 155 8.26 -4.80 8.55
N SER A 156 7.82 -4.04 9.54
CA SER A 156 8.42 -2.74 9.86
C SER A 156 9.88 -2.86 10.28
N HIS A 157 10.20 -3.83 11.12
CA HIS A 157 11.58 -4.11 11.54
C HIS A 157 12.46 -4.55 10.36
N LEU A 158 11.97 -5.42 9.49
CA LEU A 158 12.66 -5.80 8.25
C LEU A 158 12.98 -4.59 7.36
N CYS A 159 12.06 -3.63 7.29
CA CYS A 159 12.19 -2.45 6.44
C CYS A 159 13.06 -1.34 7.04
N GLU A 160 13.53 -1.45 8.28
CA GLU A 160 14.39 -0.43 8.92
C GLU A 160 15.65 -0.12 8.10
N LYS A 161 16.22 -1.11 7.43
CA LYS A 161 17.37 -0.92 6.55
C LYS A 161 17.11 0.02 5.36
N LEU A 162 15.85 0.18 4.97
CA LEU A 162 15.44 1.08 3.89
C LEU A 162 15.15 2.50 4.40
N GLY A 163 15.01 2.67 5.71
CA GLY A 163 14.68 3.93 6.35
C GLY A 163 13.49 3.85 7.28
N ARG A 164 12.81 4.98 7.46
CA ARG A 164 11.65 5.07 8.35
C ARG A 164 10.40 4.48 7.72
N THR A 165 9.56 3.82 8.52
CA THR A 165 8.29 3.24 8.07
C THR A 165 7.09 4.03 8.58
N VAL A 166 6.01 4.00 7.80
CA VAL A 166 4.71 4.56 8.18
C VAL A 166 3.66 3.46 8.15
N VAL A 167 2.99 3.25 9.26
CA VAL A 167 1.88 2.31 9.40
C VAL A 167 0.58 3.07 9.47
N ILE A 168 -0.31 2.81 8.50
CA ILE A 168 -1.59 3.51 8.41
C ILE A 168 -2.68 2.59 8.93
N VAL A 169 -3.40 3.05 9.94
CA VAL A 169 -4.54 2.34 10.54
C VAL A 169 -5.83 3.17 10.41
N PRO A 170 -7.01 2.54 10.39
CA PRO A 170 -8.25 3.23 10.07
C PRO A 170 -8.77 4.14 11.18
N ASN A 171 -8.46 3.89 12.44
CA ASN A 171 -9.00 4.64 13.56
C ASN A 171 -8.00 4.85 14.70
N LYS A 172 -8.33 5.77 15.61
CA LYS A 172 -7.46 6.18 16.72
C LYS A 172 -7.19 5.06 17.72
N SER A 173 -8.17 4.20 18.01
CA SER A 173 -8.00 3.09 18.96
C SER A 173 -6.95 2.10 18.47
N LEU A 174 -6.95 1.81 17.16
CA LEU A 174 -5.93 0.96 16.56
C LEU A 174 -4.54 1.61 16.54
N VAL A 175 -4.45 2.95 16.45
CA VAL A 175 -3.14 3.64 16.58
C VAL A 175 -2.53 3.32 17.94
N THR A 176 -3.28 3.51 19.02
CA THR A 176 -2.80 3.29 20.39
C THR A 176 -2.45 1.82 20.63
N GLN A 177 -3.32 0.91 20.21
CA GLN A 177 -3.05 -0.53 20.34
C GLN A 177 -1.80 -0.96 19.56
N THR A 178 -1.65 -0.50 18.32
CA THR A 178 -0.50 -0.85 17.49
C THR A 178 0.78 -0.24 18.05
N GLU A 179 0.72 0.99 18.61
CA GLU A 179 1.84 1.62 19.32
C GLU A 179 2.32 0.75 20.49
N GLU A 180 1.39 0.32 21.36
CA GLU A 180 1.71 -0.54 22.51
C GLU A 180 2.40 -1.84 22.05
N ASP A 181 1.85 -2.50 21.03
CA ASP A 181 2.42 -3.73 20.48
C ASP A 181 3.83 -3.53 19.90
N TYR A 182 4.07 -2.39 19.22
CA TYR A 182 5.39 -2.05 18.68
C TYR A 182 6.40 -1.77 19.79
N VAL A 183 6.01 -1.01 20.82
CA VAL A 183 6.84 -0.79 22.01
C VAL A 183 7.18 -2.12 22.68
N ASN A 184 6.21 -3.03 22.78
CA ASN A 184 6.37 -4.36 23.34
C ASN A 184 7.36 -5.22 22.55
N CYS A 185 7.43 -5.04 21.24
CA CYS A 185 8.45 -5.67 20.39
C CYS A 185 9.82 -4.95 20.48
N GLY A 186 9.92 -3.85 21.24
CA GLY A 186 11.14 -3.05 21.41
C GLY A 186 11.49 -2.22 20.18
N LEU A 187 10.49 -1.80 19.40
CA LEU A 187 10.66 -0.93 18.24
C LEU A 187 10.58 0.55 18.64
N ASP A 188 11.39 1.40 17.97
CA ASP A 188 11.35 2.85 18.15
C ASP A 188 10.17 3.44 17.37
N VAL A 189 9.05 3.61 18.05
CA VAL A 189 7.77 4.01 17.45
C VAL A 189 7.28 5.34 17.98
N GLY A 190 6.64 6.11 17.11
CA GLY A 190 5.88 7.30 17.45
C GLY A 190 4.54 7.30 16.74
N VAL A 191 3.64 8.17 17.15
CA VAL A 191 2.29 8.24 16.60
C VAL A 191 2.00 9.63 16.03
N TYR A 192 1.20 9.64 14.97
CA TYR A 192 0.76 10.86 14.31
C TYR A 192 -0.77 10.87 14.11
N PHE A 193 -1.49 11.33 15.14
CA PHE A 193 -2.94 11.53 15.07
C PHE A 193 -3.41 12.54 16.13
N GLY A 194 -4.50 13.23 15.86
CA GLY A 194 -5.08 14.21 16.79
C GLY A 194 -4.02 15.22 17.27
N ASP A 195 -3.86 15.31 18.59
CA ASP A 195 -2.91 16.21 19.22
C ASP A 195 -1.50 15.61 19.36
N ARG A 196 -1.36 14.29 19.22
CA ARG A 196 -0.06 13.60 19.26
C ARG A 196 0.57 13.62 17.86
N LYS A 197 1.74 14.25 17.74
CA LYS A 197 2.48 14.45 16.48
C LYS A 197 3.95 14.10 16.66
N GLU A 198 4.20 12.86 16.96
CA GLU A 198 5.53 12.34 17.26
C GLU A 198 6.20 11.89 15.95
N LEU A 199 6.78 12.85 15.26
CA LEU A 199 7.57 12.60 14.05
C LEU A 199 9.06 12.48 14.42
N GLY A 200 9.80 11.71 13.62
CA GLY A 200 11.25 11.53 13.82
C GLY A 200 11.64 10.19 14.40
N LYS A 201 10.68 9.36 14.77
CA LYS A 201 10.90 7.97 15.16
C LYS A 201 11.13 7.08 13.94
N THR A 202 11.71 5.90 14.16
CA THR A 202 11.96 4.92 13.11
C THR A 202 10.65 4.43 12.48
N HIS A 203 9.64 4.21 13.32
CA HIS A 203 8.30 3.82 12.89
C HIS A 203 7.30 4.90 13.29
N THR A 204 6.36 5.22 12.40
CA THR A 204 5.28 6.16 12.69
C THR A 204 3.94 5.50 12.41
N ILE A 205 3.09 5.40 13.42
CA ILE A 205 1.72 4.90 13.28
C ILE A 205 0.76 6.08 13.17
N CYS A 206 -0.08 6.09 12.16
CA CYS A 206 -1.00 7.19 11.90
C CYS A 206 -2.34 6.72 11.34
N THR A 207 -3.32 7.63 11.36
CA THR A 207 -4.55 7.44 10.59
C THR A 207 -4.40 8.09 9.21
N TRP A 208 -5.11 7.57 8.21
CA TRP A 208 -5.09 8.14 6.86
C TRP A 208 -5.55 9.61 6.83
N GLN A 209 -6.48 10.01 7.72
CA GLN A 209 -6.96 11.39 7.83
C GLN A 209 -5.82 12.33 8.27
N SER A 210 -5.02 11.89 9.25
CA SER A 210 -3.89 12.68 9.73
C SER A 210 -2.81 12.81 8.67
N LEU A 211 -2.55 11.75 7.93
CA LEU A 211 -1.57 11.75 6.83
C LEU A 211 -2.02 12.69 5.69
N ASN A 212 -3.30 12.67 5.33
CA ASN A 212 -3.86 13.54 4.29
C ASN A 212 -3.76 15.05 4.65
N ILE A 213 -3.81 15.38 5.94
CA ILE A 213 -3.59 16.76 6.39
C ILE A 213 -2.11 17.16 6.26
N LEU A 214 -1.20 16.21 6.51
CA LEU A 214 0.24 16.44 6.41
C LEU A 214 0.66 16.71 4.97
N ASP A 215 0.16 15.93 4.03
CA ASP A 215 0.49 16.03 2.60
C ASP A 215 0.19 17.43 2.01
N LYS A 216 -0.86 18.10 2.51
CA LYS A 216 -1.20 19.47 2.09
C LYS A 216 -0.21 20.53 2.60
N LYS A 217 0.55 20.24 3.64
CA LYS A 217 1.45 21.22 4.30
C LYS A 217 2.93 20.97 4.00
N THR A 218 3.32 19.77 3.66
CA THR A 218 4.71 19.36 3.50
C THR A 218 4.90 18.56 2.21
N LYS A 219 5.55 19.17 1.22
CA LYS A 219 5.78 18.58 -0.10
C LYS A 219 6.84 17.47 -0.15
N ALA A 220 7.36 17.00 0.95
CA ALA A 220 8.39 15.95 0.91
C ALA A 220 8.52 15.20 2.24
N VAL A 221 7.93 14.03 2.32
CA VAL A 221 8.44 12.99 3.22
C VAL A 221 8.41 11.68 2.43
N SER A 222 9.58 11.17 2.04
CA SER A 222 9.71 9.85 1.44
C SER A 222 9.56 8.81 2.55
N TYR A 223 8.44 8.12 2.60
CA TYR A 223 8.20 6.98 3.49
C TYR A 223 7.90 5.73 2.66
N THR A 224 8.39 4.61 3.11
CA THR A 224 7.88 3.30 2.68
C THR A 224 6.54 3.08 3.40
N HIS A 225 5.46 2.93 2.65
CA HIS A 225 4.11 2.83 3.21
C HIS A 225 3.74 1.37 3.46
N LEU A 226 3.42 1.06 4.70
CA LEU A 226 2.72 -0.16 5.08
C LEU A 226 1.29 0.21 5.45
N THR A 227 0.32 -0.24 4.67
CA THR A 227 -1.10 -0.09 4.99
C THR A 227 -1.66 -1.39 5.51
N LEU A 228 -2.28 -1.36 6.69
CA LEU A 228 -3.10 -2.45 7.19
C LEU A 228 -4.52 -2.28 6.64
N PRO A 229 -4.99 -3.11 5.71
CA PRO A 229 -6.39 -3.12 5.36
C PRO A 229 -7.18 -3.71 6.53
N THR A 230 -8.05 -2.91 7.10
CA THR A 230 -9.12 -3.44 7.93
C THR A 230 -10.27 -3.79 7.02
N THR A 231 -10.74 -5.02 7.09
CA THR A 231 -12.02 -5.41 6.51
C THR A 231 -13.11 -4.51 7.09
N PRO A 232 -13.97 -3.90 6.26
CA PRO A 232 -15.16 -3.27 6.78
C PRO A 232 -15.99 -4.34 7.50
N TYR A 233 -16.43 -4.02 8.71
CA TYR A 233 -17.42 -4.82 9.38
C TYR A 233 -18.70 -4.83 8.53
N VAL A 234 -19.17 -5.99 8.17
CA VAL A 234 -20.54 -6.23 7.72
C VAL A 234 -21.44 -6.28 8.95
#